data_a4ba5bc7a5eb59943120cd52babaa03a
#
_entry.id   a4ba5bc7a5eb59943120cd52babaa03a
#
_cell.length_a   1.000
_cell.length_b   1.000
_cell.length_c   1.000
_cell.angle_alpha   90.00
_cell.angle_beta   90.00
_cell.angle_gamma   90.00
#
_symmetry.space_group_name_H-M   'P 1'
#
loop_
_entity.id
_entity.type
_entity.pdbx_description
1 polymer ?
#
loop_
_entity_poly.entity_id
_entity_poly.type
_entity_poly.pdbx_seq_one_letter_code
_entity_poly.pdbx_strand_id
1 'polypeptide(L)'
;IKGSYLPLGQFIGLCVYALSLILLFAASSLYHYAESPQRRGWYKKLDHTAIYYLIAGTYTPFLSIALPTAKAQYLLIALWVIAVIGTLFKLVFIHRFQKISLIAYLAMGWLALLVMDDMQRFLSAQALTCLVIGGLAYTIGALFYALKRVRYTHAIWHVFVLIGAGSHFLAICLYVI
;
A
#
# COMPACT_ATOMS: atom_id res chain seq x y z
N ILE A 1 31.57 -16.36 -5.95
CA ILE A 1 30.25 -15.73 -5.82
C ILE A 1 29.24 -16.88 -5.84
N LYS A 2 28.81 -17.37 -4.67
CA LYS A 2 27.67 -18.31 -4.58
C LYS A 2 26.44 -17.48 -4.95
N GLY A 3 25.85 -17.73 -6.13
CA GLY A 3 24.55 -17.20 -6.50
C GLY A 3 23.50 -17.76 -5.54
N SER A 4 23.17 -17.03 -4.50
CA SER A 4 22.06 -17.38 -3.63
C SER A 4 20.77 -17.03 -4.36
N TYR A 5 20.17 -18.04 -4.97
CA TYR A 5 18.81 -17.89 -5.50
C TYR A 5 17.86 -17.59 -4.33
N LEU A 6 17.06 -16.54 -4.47
CA LEU A 6 16.00 -16.27 -3.51
C LEU A 6 15.04 -17.48 -3.45
N PRO A 7 14.67 -17.97 -2.27
CA PRO A 7 13.64 -19.00 -2.14
C PRO A 7 12.36 -18.57 -2.88
N LEU A 8 11.72 -19.52 -3.54
CA LEU A 8 10.54 -19.24 -4.40
C LEU A 8 9.47 -18.40 -3.69
N GLY A 9 9.19 -18.68 -2.41
CA GLY A 9 8.20 -17.90 -1.63
C GLY A 9 8.60 -16.43 -1.45
N GLN A 10 9.91 -16.15 -1.24
CA GLN A 10 10.42 -14.78 -1.12
C GLN A 10 10.31 -14.07 -2.47
N PHE A 11 10.69 -14.72 -3.55
CA PHE A 11 10.56 -14.18 -4.90
C PHE A 11 9.10 -13.84 -5.22
N ILE A 12 8.15 -14.72 -4.90
CA ILE A 12 6.71 -14.47 -5.09
C ILE A 12 6.28 -13.24 -4.28
N GLY A 13 6.67 -13.11 -3.01
CA GLY A 13 6.33 -11.97 -2.17
C GLY A 13 6.80 -10.64 -2.75
N LEU A 14 8.01 -10.61 -3.30
CA LEU A 14 8.56 -9.42 -3.98
C LEU A 14 7.82 -9.10 -5.28
N CYS A 15 7.50 -10.12 -6.08
CA CYS A 15 6.70 -9.94 -7.30
C CYS A 15 5.31 -9.37 -6.99
N VAL A 16 4.65 -9.86 -5.94
CA VAL A 16 3.34 -9.37 -5.50
C VAL A 16 3.42 -7.88 -5.14
N TYR A 17 4.44 -7.47 -4.38
CA TYR A 17 4.67 -6.07 -4.06
C TYR A 17 4.91 -5.23 -5.32
N ALA A 18 5.86 -5.64 -6.18
CA ALA A 18 6.20 -4.91 -7.39
C ALA A 18 4.99 -4.74 -8.32
N LEU A 19 4.22 -5.80 -8.52
CA LEU A 19 2.99 -5.76 -9.33
C LEU A 19 1.93 -4.84 -8.73
N SER A 20 1.76 -4.83 -7.41
CA SER A 20 0.81 -3.94 -6.74
C SER A 20 1.20 -2.46 -6.87
N LEU A 21 2.51 -2.17 -6.82
CA LEU A 21 3.06 -0.83 -7.01
C LEU A 21 2.84 -0.34 -8.45
N ILE A 22 3.17 -1.17 -9.44
CA ILE A 22 2.95 -0.88 -10.85
C ILE A 22 1.45 -0.68 -11.12
N LEU A 23 0.60 -1.55 -10.59
CA LEU A 23 -0.85 -1.47 -10.74
C LEU A 23 -1.39 -0.12 -10.26
N LEU A 24 -0.99 0.33 -9.06
CA LEU A 24 -1.44 1.62 -8.52
C LEU A 24 -1.03 2.77 -9.42
N PHE A 25 0.26 2.89 -9.75
CA PHE A 25 0.74 4.03 -10.53
C PHE A 25 0.21 4.02 -11.95
N ALA A 26 0.08 2.85 -12.59
CA ALA A 26 -0.55 2.73 -13.90
C ALA A 26 -2.04 3.10 -13.87
N ALA A 27 -2.80 2.59 -12.90
CA ALA A 27 -4.22 2.91 -12.74
C ALA A 27 -4.44 4.40 -12.49
N SER A 28 -3.63 5.01 -11.62
CA SER A 28 -3.69 6.44 -11.33
C SER A 28 -3.35 7.29 -12.56
N SER A 29 -2.29 6.93 -13.30
CA SER A 29 -1.91 7.62 -14.54
C SER A 29 -3.02 7.54 -15.58
N LEU A 30 -3.59 6.35 -15.80
CA LEU A 30 -4.70 6.14 -16.74
C LEU A 30 -5.94 6.94 -16.33
N TYR A 31 -6.26 7.00 -15.03
CA TYR A 31 -7.38 7.78 -14.53
C TYR A 31 -7.22 9.28 -14.81
N HIS A 32 -6.01 9.83 -14.60
CA HIS A 32 -5.74 11.24 -14.82
C HIS A 32 -5.62 11.61 -16.30
N TYR A 33 -5.16 10.69 -17.14
CA TYR A 33 -5.03 10.90 -18.58
C TYR A 33 -6.35 10.71 -19.34
N ALA A 34 -7.35 10.06 -18.75
CA ALA A 34 -8.59 9.72 -19.46
C ALA A 34 -9.44 10.95 -19.80
N GLU A 35 -9.70 11.15 -21.09
CA GLU A 35 -10.53 12.23 -21.63
C GLU A 35 -12.03 11.89 -21.63
N SER A 36 -12.37 10.63 -22.01
CA SER A 36 -13.77 10.23 -22.08
C SER A 36 -14.36 9.92 -20.71
N PRO A 37 -15.59 10.40 -20.40
CA PRO A 37 -16.24 10.16 -19.11
C PRO A 37 -16.38 8.69 -18.75
N GLN A 38 -16.65 7.81 -19.73
CA GLN A 38 -16.80 6.37 -19.54
C GLN A 38 -15.48 5.75 -19.10
N ARG A 39 -14.37 6.00 -19.82
CA ARG A 39 -13.03 5.49 -19.47
C ARG A 39 -12.59 6.02 -18.12
N ARG A 40 -12.80 7.32 -17.86
CA ARG A 40 -12.50 7.96 -16.59
C ARG A 40 -13.23 7.29 -15.43
N GLY A 41 -14.49 6.89 -15.62
CA GLY A 41 -15.28 6.16 -14.63
C GLY A 41 -14.67 4.80 -14.28
N TRP A 42 -14.24 4.03 -15.29
CA TRP A 42 -13.56 2.74 -15.09
C TRP A 42 -12.20 2.88 -14.44
N TYR A 43 -11.36 3.78 -14.94
CA TYR A 43 -10.01 3.99 -14.39
C TYR A 43 -10.07 4.54 -12.96
N LYS A 44 -11.08 5.33 -12.61
CA LYS A 44 -11.32 5.73 -11.23
C LYS A 44 -11.59 4.53 -10.31
N LYS A 45 -12.32 3.52 -10.78
CA LYS A 45 -12.53 2.29 -10.00
C LYS A 45 -11.22 1.55 -9.80
N LEU A 46 -10.42 1.39 -10.86
CA LEU A 46 -9.09 0.76 -10.78
C LEU A 46 -8.16 1.51 -9.83
N ASP A 47 -8.03 2.81 -9.98
CA ASP A 47 -7.18 3.66 -9.13
C ASP A 47 -7.53 3.51 -7.64
N HIS A 48 -8.81 3.56 -7.30
CA HIS A 48 -9.23 3.43 -5.91
C HIS A 48 -9.12 2.00 -5.36
N THR A 49 -9.33 0.97 -6.17
CA THR A 49 -9.15 -0.42 -5.74
C THR A 49 -7.69 -0.80 -5.63
N ALA A 50 -6.83 -0.26 -6.50
CA ALA A 50 -5.38 -0.49 -6.48
C ALA A 50 -4.73 -0.05 -5.16
N ILE A 51 -5.31 0.91 -4.43
CA ILE A 51 -4.82 1.32 -3.10
C ILE A 51 -4.86 0.15 -2.11
N TYR A 52 -5.95 -0.63 -2.08
CA TYR A 52 -6.05 -1.80 -1.22
C TYR A 52 -4.96 -2.84 -1.54
N TYR A 53 -4.74 -3.08 -2.84
CA TYR A 53 -3.72 -4.02 -3.30
C TYR A 53 -2.30 -3.53 -3.01
N LEU A 54 -2.04 -2.22 -3.14
CA LEU A 54 -0.74 -1.67 -2.76
C LEU A 54 -0.48 -1.83 -1.26
N ILE A 55 -1.47 -1.56 -0.41
CA ILE A 55 -1.30 -1.75 1.04
C ILE A 55 -0.99 -3.22 1.34
N ALA A 56 -1.83 -4.18 0.90
CA ALA A 56 -1.59 -5.60 1.12
C ALA A 56 -0.28 -6.08 0.49
N GLY A 57 0.02 -5.63 -0.72
CA GLY A 57 1.26 -5.93 -1.44
C GLY A 57 2.50 -5.42 -0.72
N THR A 58 2.46 -4.21 -0.14
CA THR A 58 3.56 -3.65 0.65
C THR A 58 3.82 -4.48 1.92
N TYR A 59 2.79 -4.93 2.60
CA TYR A 59 2.92 -5.80 3.77
C TYR A 59 3.50 -7.18 3.42
N THR A 60 3.27 -7.67 2.20
CA THR A 60 3.61 -9.04 1.81
C THR A 60 5.09 -9.38 2.04
N PRO A 61 6.09 -8.63 1.55
CA PRO A 61 7.50 -8.93 1.82
C PRO A 61 7.84 -8.90 3.32
N PHE A 62 7.35 -7.90 4.05
CA PHE A 62 7.64 -7.80 5.49
C PHE A 62 7.09 -9.00 6.27
N LEU A 63 5.83 -9.34 6.05
CA LEU A 63 5.15 -10.38 6.84
C LEU A 63 5.48 -11.80 6.38
N SER A 64 5.87 -12.01 5.11
CA SER A 64 6.19 -13.34 4.59
C SER A 64 7.69 -13.67 4.57
N ILE A 65 8.56 -12.65 4.51
CA ILE A 65 10.01 -12.83 4.39
C ILE A 65 10.71 -12.47 5.70
N ALA A 66 10.42 -11.28 6.24
CA ALA A 66 11.15 -10.74 7.37
C ALA A 66 10.64 -11.21 8.73
N LEU A 67 9.34 -11.50 8.87
CA LEU A 67 8.72 -11.87 10.14
C LEU A 67 8.28 -13.35 10.16
N PRO A 68 9.08 -14.27 10.71
CA PRO A 68 8.75 -15.70 10.73
C PRO A 68 7.80 -16.07 11.89
N THR A 69 6.70 -15.35 12.08
CA THR A 69 5.75 -15.54 13.18
C THR A 69 4.35 -15.88 12.67
N ALA A 70 3.62 -16.74 13.41
CA ALA A 70 2.23 -17.07 13.06
C ALA A 70 1.34 -15.81 13.05
N LYS A 71 1.60 -14.86 13.95
CA LYS A 71 0.89 -13.58 14.03
C LYS A 71 1.06 -12.77 12.74
N ALA A 72 2.26 -12.71 12.16
CA ALA A 72 2.52 -12.07 10.88
C ALA A 72 1.75 -12.74 9.74
N GLN A 73 1.70 -14.09 9.72
CA GLN A 73 0.97 -14.83 8.69
C GLN A 73 -0.54 -14.59 8.77
N TYR A 74 -1.13 -14.61 9.97
CA TYR A 74 -2.55 -14.30 10.15
C TYR A 74 -2.88 -12.85 9.73
N LEU A 75 -2.01 -11.90 10.07
CA LEU A 75 -2.17 -10.52 9.63
C LEU A 75 -2.11 -10.40 8.10
N LEU A 76 -1.19 -11.10 7.45
CA LEU A 76 -1.07 -11.11 5.99
C LEU A 76 -2.35 -11.62 5.32
N ILE A 77 -2.90 -12.73 5.82
CA ILE A 77 -4.18 -13.27 5.32
C ILE A 77 -5.30 -12.26 5.52
N ALA A 78 -5.40 -11.67 6.71
CA ALA A 78 -6.41 -10.65 7.02
C ALA A 78 -6.32 -9.44 6.08
N LEU A 79 -5.12 -8.94 5.79
CA LEU A 79 -4.90 -7.82 4.87
C LEU A 79 -5.37 -8.13 3.44
N TRP A 80 -5.09 -9.33 2.93
CA TRP A 80 -5.57 -9.73 1.61
C TRP A 80 -7.08 -9.94 1.57
N VAL A 81 -7.69 -10.47 2.63
CA VAL A 81 -9.16 -10.56 2.76
C VAL A 81 -9.79 -9.17 2.77
N ILE A 82 -9.23 -8.23 3.55
CA ILE A 82 -9.68 -6.83 3.58
C ILE A 82 -9.54 -6.19 2.20
N ALA A 83 -8.46 -6.45 1.47
CA ALA A 83 -8.24 -5.91 0.13
C ALA A 83 -9.32 -6.39 -0.85
N VAL A 84 -9.68 -7.66 -0.81
CA VAL A 84 -10.76 -8.22 -1.65
C VAL A 84 -12.11 -7.61 -1.28
N ILE A 85 -12.47 -7.59 0.01
CA ILE A 85 -13.73 -7.02 0.49
C ILE A 85 -13.82 -5.53 0.15
N GLY A 86 -12.75 -4.77 0.39
CA GLY A 86 -12.67 -3.35 0.06
C GLY A 86 -12.82 -3.08 -1.44
N THR A 87 -12.26 -3.95 -2.28
CA THR A 87 -12.41 -3.90 -3.74
C THR A 87 -13.88 -4.11 -4.14
N LEU A 88 -14.52 -5.17 -3.64
CA LEU A 88 -15.93 -5.45 -3.92
C LEU A 88 -16.82 -4.28 -3.50
N PHE A 89 -16.58 -3.74 -2.30
CA PHE A 89 -17.28 -2.56 -1.81
C PHE A 89 -17.08 -1.35 -2.73
N LYS A 90 -15.87 -1.10 -3.22
CA LYS A 90 -15.56 0.01 -4.13
C LYS A 90 -16.17 -0.17 -5.52
N LEU A 91 -16.19 -1.36 -6.06
CA LEU A 91 -16.82 -1.63 -7.35
C LEU A 91 -18.32 -1.29 -7.34
N VAL A 92 -18.99 -1.56 -6.20
CA VAL A 92 -20.42 -1.28 -6.03
C VAL A 92 -20.68 0.18 -5.66
N PHE A 93 -19.89 0.77 -4.75
CA PHE A 93 -20.15 2.07 -4.13
C PHE A 93 -19.11 3.14 -4.44
N ILE A 94 -18.55 3.18 -5.67
CA ILE A 94 -17.45 4.10 -6.04
C ILE A 94 -17.76 5.57 -5.79
N HIS A 95 -19.01 6.01 -5.97
CA HIS A 95 -19.43 7.40 -5.81
C HIS A 95 -19.88 7.74 -4.37
N ARG A 96 -20.11 6.71 -3.55
CA ARG A 96 -20.53 6.85 -2.15
C ARG A 96 -19.39 6.50 -1.20
N PHE A 97 -19.51 6.94 0.03
CA PHE A 97 -18.63 6.52 1.14
C PHE A 97 -17.13 6.79 0.93
N GLN A 98 -16.78 7.89 0.22
CA GLN A 98 -15.35 8.22 -0.03
C GLN A 98 -14.56 8.39 1.27
N LYS A 99 -15.16 9.02 2.31
CA LYS A 99 -14.52 9.18 3.63
C LYS A 99 -14.28 7.83 4.33
N ILE A 100 -15.26 6.92 4.23
CA ILE A 100 -15.15 5.57 4.81
C ILE A 100 -14.00 4.81 4.16
N SER A 101 -13.87 4.89 2.84
CA SER A 101 -12.75 4.26 2.15
C SER A 101 -11.39 4.84 2.56
N LEU A 102 -11.29 6.15 2.72
CA LEU A 102 -10.06 6.79 3.20
C LEU A 102 -9.69 6.32 4.60
N ILE A 103 -10.65 6.25 5.51
CA ILE A 103 -10.45 5.71 6.85
C ILE A 103 -10.03 4.24 6.80
N ALA A 104 -10.67 3.43 5.92
CA ALA A 104 -10.32 2.02 5.76
C ALA A 104 -8.88 1.84 5.25
N TYR A 105 -8.40 2.65 4.29
CA TYR A 105 -7.01 2.61 3.84
C TYR A 105 -6.04 2.94 4.97
N LEU A 106 -6.30 4.00 5.73
CA LEU A 106 -5.46 4.38 6.86
C LEU A 106 -5.47 3.30 7.95
N ALA A 107 -6.66 2.82 8.34
CA ALA A 107 -6.78 1.75 9.32
C ALA A 107 -6.00 0.50 8.88
N MET A 108 -6.14 0.09 7.62
CA MET A 108 -5.41 -1.04 7.05
C MET A 108 -3.88 -0.80 7.07
N GLY A 109 -3.42 0.41 6.75
CA GLY A 109 -2.01 0.78 6.81
C GLY A 109 -1.42 0.72 8.23
N TRP A 110 -2.20 1.11 9.24
CA TRP A 110 -1.78 1.09 10.64
C TRP A 110 -1.94 -0.26 11.35
N LEU A 111 -2.45 -1.31 10.68
CA LEU A 111 -2.45 -2.68 11.23
C LEU A 111 -1.04 -3.22 11.52
N ALA A 112 0.02 -2.59 11.00
CA ALA A 112 1.41 -2.86 11.36
C ALA A 112 1.65 -2.80 12.88
N LEU A 113 0.91 -1.94 13.58
CA LEU A 113 1.00 -1.81 15.05
C LEU A 113 0.67 -3.12 15.77
N LEU A 114 -0.15 -3.99 15.19
CA LEU A 114 -0.48 -5.29 15.78
C LEU A 114 0.71 -6.25 15.83
N VAL A 115 1.70 -6.07 14.97
CA VAL A 115 2.93 -6.87 14.89
C VAL A 115 4.18 -6.06 15.23
N MET A 116 4.03 -4.93 15.93
CA MET A 116 5.15 -4.03 16.22
C MET A 116 6.25 -4.71 17.03
N ASP A 117 5.91 -5.57 17.98
CA ASP A 117 6.87 -6.33 18.78
C ASP A 117 7.74 -7.25 17.89
N ASP A 118 7.08 -7.95 16.93
CA ASP A 118 7.78 -8.78 15.95
C ASP A 118 8.65 -7.92 15.03
N MET A 119 8.13 -6.78 14.57
CA MET A 119 8.90 -5.85 13.73
C MET A 119 10.15 -5.35 14.45
N GLN A 120 10.05 -4.95 15.71
CA GLN A 120 11.20 -4.51 16.52
C GLN A 120 12.22 -5.63 16.75
N ARG A 121 11.78 -6.87 16.81
CA ARG A 121 12.64 -8.03 17.02
C ARG A 121 13.39 -8.46 15.76
N PHE A 122 12.76 -8.40 14.59
CA PHE A 122 13.28 -9.00 13.37
C PHE A 122 13.75 -7.98 12.31
N LEU A 123 13.32 -6.71 12.40
CA LEU A 123 13.74 -5.67 11.46
C LEU A 123 14.82 -4.78 12.07
N SER A 124 15.70 -4.26 11.22
CA SER A 124 16.66 -3.24 11.63
C SER A 124 15.97 -1.92 11.99
N ALA A 125 16.63 -1.10 12.80
CA ALA A 125 16.14 0.23 13.15
C ALA A 125 15.92 1.11 11.91
N GLN A 126 16.77 0.96 10.88
CA GLN A 126 16.65 1.68 9.61
C GLN A 126 15.39 1.26 8.84
N ALA A 127 15.10 -0.05 8.78
CA ALA A 127 13.86 -0.55 8.17
C ALA A 127 12.64 0.02 8.88
N LEU A 128 12.61 -0.01 10.21
CA LEU A 128 11.53 0.57 11.01
C LEU A 128 11.38 2.07 10.77
N THR A 129 12.49 2.80 10.69
CA THR A 129 12.47 4.24 10.38
C THR A 129 11.83 4.51 9.02
N CYS A 130 12.22 3.76 7.99
CA CYS A 130 11.60 3.87 6.66
C CYS A 130 10.10 3.55 6.69
N LEU A 131 9.68 2.51 7.45
CA LEU A 131 8.27 2.16 7.60
C LEU A 131 7.47 3.28 8.27
N VAL A 132 8.01 3.87 9.34
CA VAL A 132 7.35 4.98 10.05
C VAL A 132 7.26 6.23 9.15
N ILE A 133 8.34 6.59 8.46
CA ILE A 133 8.34 7.71 7.51
C ILE A 133 7.26 7.49 6.43
N GLY A 134 7.20 6.28 5.85
CA GLY A 134 6.22 5.94 4.83
C GLY A 134 4.77 6.01 5.35
N GLY A 135 4.50 5.45 6.53
CA GLY A 135 3.18 5.48 7.18
C GLY A 135 2.73 6.91 7.52
N LEU A 136 3.65 7.74 8.03
CA LEU A 136 3.37 9.16 8.30
C LEU A 136 3.13 9.94 7.01
N ALA A 137 3.91 9.70 5.95
CA ALA A 137 3.70 10.33 4.65
C ALA A 137 2.30 10.01 4.10
N TYR A 138 1.88 8.74 4.08
CA TYR A 138 0.53 8.38 3.66
C TYR A 138 -0.55 9.02 4.53
N THR A 139 -0.34 9.10 5.85
CA THR A 139 -1.30 9.69 6.79
C THR A 139 -1.45 11.21 6.54
N ILE A 140 -0.33 11.91 6.43
CA ILE A 140 -0.32 13.36 6.13
C ILE A 140 -0.96 13.61 4.76
N GLY A 141 -0.59 12.82 3.74
CA GLY A 141 -1.19 12.90 2.42
C GLY A 141 -2.71 12.73 2.47
N ALA A 142 -3.21 11.76 3.24
CA ALA A 142 -4.65 11.52 3.39
C ALA A 142 -5.39 12.73 3.99
N LEU A 143 -4.74 13.50 4.89
CA LEU A 143 -5.30 14.76 5.39
C LEU A 143 -5.46 15.78 4.27
N PHE A 144 -4.45 15.94 3.39
CA PHE A 144 -4.57 16.81 2.22
C PHE A 144 -5.65 16.32 1.26
N TYR A 145 -5.76 15.02 1.02
CA TYR A 145 -6.84 14.46 0.20
C TYR A 145 -8.24 14.76 0.76
N ALA A 146 -8.39 14.83 2.07
CA ALA A 146 -9.65 15.16 2.74
C ALA A 146 -10.01 16.66 2.61
N LEU A 147 -9.02 17.56 2.44
CA LEU A 147 -9.17 19.01 2.37
C LEU A 147 -9.58 19.49 0.96
N LYS A 148 -10.75 19.09 0.48
CA LYS A 148 -11.22 19.36 -0.89
C LYS A 148 -11.39 20.86 -1.26
N ARG A 149 -11.42 21.75 -0.28
CA ARG A 149 -11.62 23.20 -0.50
C ARG A 149 -10.33 23.96 -0.78
N VAL A 150 -9.18 23.35 -0.51
CA VAL A 150 -7.87 23.99 -0.70
C VAL A 150 -7.32 23.63 -2.08
N ARG A 151 -6.70 24.61 -2.75
CA ARG A 151 -6.13 24.44 -4.09
C ARG A 151 -4.95 23.47 -4.06
N TYR A 152 -4.80 22.64 -5.09
CA TYR A 152 -3.69 21.69 -5.28
C TYR A 152 -3.58 20.54 -4.26
N THR A 153 -4.51 20.37 -3.32
CA THR A 153 -4.43 19.31 -2.30
C THR A 153 -4.37 17.91 -2.89
N HIS A 154 -4.98 17.70 -4.06
CA HIS A 154 -4.91 16.41 -4.74
C HIS A 154 -3.51 16.13 -5.31
N ALA A 155 -2.83 17.14 -5.86
CA ALA A 155 -1.44 16.99 -6.30
C ALA A 155 -0.48 16.78 -5.11
N ILE A 156 -0.69 17.51 -4.02
CA ILE A 156 0.06 17.34 -2.77
C ILE A 156 -0.12 15.92 -2.24
N TRP A 157 -1.34 15.38 -2.27
CA TRP A 157 -1.62 13.98 -1.92
C TRP A 157 -0.73 13.01 -2.72
N HIS A 158 -0.63 13.16 -4.04
CA HIS A 158 0.23 12.30 -4.87
C HIS A 158 1.71 12.40 -4.51
N VAL A 159 2.22 13.58 -4.14
CA VAL A 159 3.59 13.74 -3.65
C VAL A 159 3.82 12.92 -2.39
N PHE A 160 2.89 12.98 -1.42
CA PHE A 160 2.97 12.18 -0.21
C PHE A 160 2.85 10.67 -0.48
N VAL A 161 2.05 10.26 -1.46
CA VAL A 161 1.97 8.87 -1.90
C VAL A 161 3.30 8.40 -2.48
N LEU A 162 3.99 9.22 -3.29
CA LEU A 162 5.32 8.91 -3.81
C LEU A 162 6.37 8.79 -2.70
N ILE A 163 6.36 9.71 -1.73
CA ILE A 163 7.26 9.66 -0.56
C ILE A 163 7.01 8.36 0.24
N GLY A 164 5.75 8.05 0.51
CA GLY A 164 5.38 6.84 1.25
C GLY A 164 5.78 5.56 0.53
N ALA A 165 5.45 5.46 -0.77
CA ALA A 165 5.83 4.31 -1.60
C ALA A 165 7.35 4.17 -1.74
N GLY A 166 8.06 5.27 -1.97
CA GLY A 166 9.52 5.29 -2.06
C GLY A 166 10.19 4.87 -0.75
N SER A 167 9.69 5.34 0.39
CA SER A 167 10.23 4.96 1.70
C SER A 167 10.05 3.46 1.99
N HIS A 168 8.87 2.90 1.69
CA HIS A 168 8.62 1.47 1.84
C HIS A 168 9.42 0.63 0.83
N PHE A 169 9.56 1.12 -0.40
CA PHE A 169 10.40 0.48 -1.42
C PHE A 169 11.86 0.37 -0.95
N LEU A 170 12.43 1.46 -0.42
CA LEU A 170 13.78 1.47 0.15
C LEU A 170 13.90 0.50 1.34
N ALA A 171 12.89 0.45 2.21
CA ALA A 171 12.87 -0.49 3.33
C ALA A 171 12.94 -1.95 2.84
N ILE A 172 12.18 -2.28 1.80
CA ILE A 172 12.18 -3.64 1.24
C ILE A 172 13.51 -3.95 0.56
N CYS A 173 14.00 -3.06 -0.33
CA CYS A 173 15.20 -3.31 -1.11
C CYS A 173 16.50 -3.35 -0.29
N LEU A 174 16.57 -2.59 0.80
CA LEU A 174 17.81 -2.45 1.57
C LEU A 174 17.85 -3.33 2.83
N TYR A 175 16.69 -3.76 3.34
CA TYR A 175 16.60 -4.35 4.67
C TYR A 175 15.74 -5.62 4.75
N VAL A 176 15.02 -6.02 3.69
CA VAL A 176 14.20 -7.24 3.65
C VAL A 176 14.80 -8.27 2.70
N ILE A 177 15.46 -7.81 1.62
CA ILE A 177 16.20 -8.63 0.66
C ILE A 177 17.68 -8.62 1.03
#